data_56cc94cb71df74733c82ff6e47dab84e
#
_entry.id   56cc94cb71df74733c82ff6e47dab84e
#
_cell.length_a   1.000
_cell.length_b   1.000
_cell.length_c   1.000
_cell.angle_alpha   90.00
_cell.angle_beta   90.00
_cell.angle_gamma   90.00
#
_symmetry.space_group_name_H-M   'P 1'
#
loop_
_entity.id
_entity.type
_entity.pdbx_description
1 polymer ?
#
loop_
_entity_poly.entity_id
_entity_poly.type
_entity_poly.pdbx_seq_one_letter_code
_entity_poly.pdbx_strand_id
1 'polypeptide(L)'
;MRKLHIASFTRSVNKKKYKLRAFLRKLAQSKIRLNRYARQADKEIWKEVNCLACANCCKKMTPTYTKRDIHRIARHLGLTYQEYYDKYLRTDENNDIINRKTPCHFLGKDNKCIIYDIRPLDCRGFPHTNRKDIRYQVQEKTYTNNLTYCPATLLFVEKLQQMLADKL
;
A
#
# COMPACT_ATOMS: atom_id res chain seq x y z
N MET A 1 -7.93 17.33 10.06
CA MET A 1 -7.21 16.08 9.73
C MET A 1 -6.31 15.70 10.89
N ARG A 2 -6.53 14.57 11.53
CA ARG A 2 -5.64 14.05 12.59
C ARG A 2 -4.25 13.80 11.99
N LYS A 3 -3.20 14.46 12.50
CA LYS A 3 -1.81 14.08 12.18
C LYS A 3 -1.59 12.66 12.69
N LEU A 4 -1.50 11.70 11.79
CA LEU A 4 -1.25 10.31 12.14
C LEU A 4 0.21 10.17 12.57
N HIS A 5 0.46 10.09 13.88
CA HIS A 5 1.80 9.85 14.40
C HIS A 5 2.18 8.39 14.18
N ILE A 6 3.27 8.14 13.44
CA ILE A 6 3.76 6.80 13.12
C ILE A 6 3.98 5.94 14.38
N ALA A 7 4.45 6.54 15.47
CA ALA A 7 4.62 5.81 16.74
C ALA A 7 3.29 5.30 17.31
N SER A 8 2.19 6.09 17.22
CA SER A 8 0.86 5.65 17.68
C SER A 8 0.27 4.58 16.77
N PHE A 9 0.51 4.69 15.47
CA PHE A 9 0.15 3.66 14.49
C PHE A 9 0.84 2.33 14.80
N THR A 10 2.17 2.32 14.99
CA THR A 10 2.93 1.10 15.27
C THR A 10 2.42 0.41 16.55
N ARG A 11 2.16 1.18 17.62
CA ARG A 11 1.57 0.64 18.87
C ARG A 11 0.18 0.04 18.63
N SER A 12 -0.67 0.73 17.87
CA SER A 12 -2.02 0.26 17.55
C SER A 12 -1.98 -1.05 16.75
N VAL A 13 -1.13 -1.13 15.72
CA VAL A 13 -0.95 -2.36 14.93
C VAL A 13 -0.50 -3.50 15.80
N ASN A 14 0.54 -3.33 16.63
CA ASN A 14 1.07 -4.38 17.48
C ASN A 14 0.00 -4.95 18.45
N LYS A 15 -0.87 -4.09 18.97
CA LYS A 15 -1.98 -4.49 19.84
C LYS A 15 -3.10 -5.25 19.10
N LYS A 16 -3.38 -4.90 17.84
CA LYS A 16 -4.57 -5.37 17.11
C LYS A 16 -4.27 -6.39 16.01
N LYS A 17 -3.02 -6.53 15.57
CA LYS A 17 -2.63 -7.29 14.35
C LYS A 17 -3.16 -8.72 14.33
N TYR A 18 -3.15 -9.43 15.45
CA TYR A 18 -3.62 -10.81 15.50
C TYR A 18 -5.14 -10.89 15.29
N LYS A 19 -5.91 -10.01 15.95
CA LYS A 19 -7.35 -9.91 15.79
C LYS A 19 -7.75 -9.56 14.35
N LEU A 20 -7.07 -8.57 13.77
CA LEU A 20 -7.34 -8.14 12.38
C LEU A 20 -6.95 -9.20 11.34
N ARG A 21 -5.84 -9.91 11.56
CA ARG A 21 -5.46 -11.05 10.72
C ARG A 21 -6.45 -12.20 10.81
N ALA A 22 -6.96 -12.50 12.01
CA ALA A 22 -8.01 -13.51 12.19
C ALA A 22 -9.30 -13.12 11.45
N PHE A 23 -9.71 -11.85 11.55
CA PHE A 23 -10.84 -11.32 10.79
C PHE A 23 -10.64 -11.45 9.28
N LEU A 24 -9.47 -11.07 8.75
CA LEU A 24 -9.16 -11.20 7.32
C LEU A 24 -9.19 -12.66 6.84
N ARG A 25 -8.74 -13.62 7.65
CA ARG A 25 -8.87 -15.06 7.32
C ARG A 25 -10.33 -15.51 7.23
N LYS A 26 -11.16 -15.12 8.20
CA LYS A 26 -12.62 -15.40 8.14
C LYS A 26 -13.23 -14.75 6.89
N LEU A 27 -12.87 -13.51 6.61
CA LEU A 27 -13.37 -12.77 5.46
C LEU A 27 -12.99 -13.43 4.13
N ALA A 28 -11.78 -13.97 4.01
CA ALA A 28 -11.31 -14.70 2.82
C ALA A 28 -12.17 -15.92 2.51
N GLN A 29 -12.66 -16.61 3.54
CA GLN A 29 -13.48 -17.83 3.44
C GLN A 29 -14.99 -17.50 3.31
N SER A 30 -15.42 -16.28 3.63
CA SER A 30 -16.83 -15.88 3.61
C SER A 30 -17.38 -15.77 2.18
N LYS A 31 -18.71 -15.89 2.03
CA LYS A 31 -19.42 -15.63 0.76
C LYS A 31 -19.91 -14.18 0.62
N ILE A 32 -19.52 -13.29 1.53
CA ILE A 32 -19.95 -11.89 1.55
C ILE A 32 -19.49 -11.13 0.31
N ARG A 33 -20.37 -10.37 -0.34
CA ARG A 33 -20.01 -9.49 -1.47
C ARG A 33 -19.27 -8.24 -0.96
N LEU A 34 -17.94 -8.27 -0.98
CA LEU A 34 -17.09 -7.28 -0.33
C LEU A 34 -17.06 -5.90 -1.00
N ASN A 35 -17.25 -5.82 -2.32
CA ASN A 35 -16.98 -4.60 -3.09
C ASN A 35 -17.75 -3.36 -2.61
N ARG A 36 -19.00 -3.52 -2.12
CA ARG A 36 -19.78 -2.40 -1.58
C ARG A 36 -19.16 -1.85 -0.31
N TYR A 37 -18.85 -2.73 0.63
CA TYR A 37 -18.25 -2.37 1.93
C TYR A 37 -16.86 -1.77 1.74
N ALA A 38 -16.05 -2.35 0.85
CA ALA A 38 -14.72 -1.86 0.54
C ALA A 38 -14.75 -0.45 -0.06
N ARG A 39 -15.64 -0.18 -1.02
CA ARG A 39 -15.79 1.18 -1.57
C ARG A 39 -16.22 2.21 -0.54
N GLN A 40 -17.09 1.83 0.39
CA GLN A 40 -17.48 2.72 1.48
C GLN A 40 -16.31 2.97 2.43
N ALA A 41 -15.64 1.92 2.89
CA ALA A 41 -14.47 2.02 3.76
C ALA A 41 -13.36 2.86 3.11
N ASP A 42 -13.06 2.63 1.82
CA ASP A 42 -12.07 3.41 1.07
C ASP A 42 -12.38 4.91 1.07
N LYS A 43 -13.61 5.30 0.77
CA LYS A 43 -14.02 6.72 0.81
C LYS A 43 -13.84 7.36 2.19
N GLU A 44 -14.03 6.60 3.26
CA GLU A 44 -13.94 7.11 4.62
C GLU A 44 -12.50 7.27 5.08
N ILE A 45 -11.63 6.28 4.82
CA ILE A 45 -10.23 6.35 5.26
C ILE A 45 -9.46 7.50 4.65
N TRP A 46 -9.73 7.86 3.38
CA TRP A 46 -9.02 8.96 2.72
C TRP A 46 -9.40 10.35 3.23
N LYS A 47 -10.46 10.46 4.02
CA LYS A 47 -10.77 11.67 4.79
C LYS A 47 -9.87 11.82 6.02
N GLU A 48 -9.32 10.71 6.53
CA GLU A 48 -8.52 10.67 7.76
C GLU A 48 -7.01 10.59 7.50
N VAL A 49 -6.59 9.98 6.37
CA VAL A 49 -5.18 9.72 6.05
C VAL A 49 -4.66 10.64 4.97
N ASN A 50 -3.55 11.30 5.27
CA ASN A 50 -2.74 12.02 4.27
C ASN A 50 -1.49 11.21 3.94
N CYS A 51 -1.46 10.60 2.77
CA CYS A 51 -0.38 9.73 2.31
C CYS A 51 0.96 10.48 2.18
N LEU A 52 0.92 11.71 1.65
CA LEU A 52 2.12 12.55 1.45
C LEU A 52 2.76 12.97 2.79
N ALA A 53 1.95 13.16 3.83
CA ALA A 53 2.49 13.46 5.16
C ALA A 53 3.03 12.22 5.88
N CYS A 54 2.62 11.02 5.47
CA CYS A 54 2.99 9.76 6.13
C CYS A 54 4.30 9.17 5.60
N ALA A 55 4.39 8.92 4.29
CA ALA A 55 5.51 8.31 3.56
C ALA A 55 6.07 7.00 4.17
N ASN A 56 5.34 6.31 5.06
CA ASN A 56 5.88 5.14 5.76
C ASN A 56 6.18 3.97 4.81
N CYS A 57 5.35 3.75 3.78
CA CYS A 57 5.61 2.76 2.73
C CYS A 57 6.91 3.09 1.98
N CYS A 58 7.12 4.35 1.59
CA CYS A 58 8.35 4.77 0.89
C CYS A 58 9.62 4.58 1.74
N LYS A 59 9.49 4.57 3.06
CA LYS A 59 10.61 4.35 4.00
C LYS A 59 10.91 2.88 4.25
N LYS A 60 9.95 1.98 4.06
CA LYS A 60 10.06 0.59 4.54
C LYS A 60 9.76 -0.48 3.50
N MET A 61 9.22 -0.11 2.36
CA MET A 61 8.81 -1.03 1.30
C MET A 61 9.40 -0.59 -0.03
N THR A 62 9.41 -1.51 -0.98
CA THR A 62 9.67 -1.20 -2.39
C THR A 62 8.44 -1.54 -3.22
N PRO A 63 8.09 -0.71 -4.22
CA PRO A 63 7.08 -1.08 -5.20
C PRO A 63 7.66 -2.06 -6.21
N THR A 64 6.78 -2.80 -6.89
CA THR A 64 7.11 -3.48 -8.14
C THR A 64 7.00 -2.52 -9.32
N TYR A 65 7.84 -2.74 -10.33
CA TYR A 65 7.89 -1.93 -11.55
C TYR A 65 7.50 -2.75 -12.77
N THR A 66 6.56 -2.24 -13.55
CA THR A 66 6.33 -2.77 -14.90
C THR A 66 7.35 -2.17 -15.87
N LYS A 67 7.59 -2.83 -17.02
CA LYS A 67 8.42 -2.25 -18.11
C LYS A 67 7.93 -0.85 -18.53
N ARG A 68 6.60 -0.66 -18.55
CA ARG A 68 6.00 0.66 -18.86
C ARG A 68 6.32 1.72 -17.81
N ASP A 69 6.36 1.36 -16.54
CA ASP A 69 6.77 2.27 -15.47
C ASP A 69 8.22 2.70 -15.64
N ILE A 70 9.11 1.75 -15.94
CA ILE A 70 10.53 2.01 -16.15
C ILE A 70 10.74 2.97 -17.32
N HIS A 71 10.16 2.69 -18.48
CA HIS A 71 10.26 3.58 -19.64
C HIS A 71 9.73 4.99 -19.36
N ARG A 72 8.60 5.11 -18.68
CA ARG A 72 7.98 6.41 -18.34
C ARG A 72 8.89 7.23 -17.40
N ILE A 73 9.42 6.59 -16.36
CA ILE A 73 10.22 7.28 -15.35
C ILE A 73 11.61 7.58 -15.90
N ALA A 74 12.25 6.63 -16.60
CA ALA A 74 13.54 6.84 -17.24
C ALA A 74 13.51 8.02 -18.19
N ARG A 75 12.51 8.10 -19.08
CA ARG A 75 12.34 9.23 -20.01
C ARG A 75 12.22 10.56 -19.28
N HIS A 76 11.46 10.62 -18.20
CA HIS A 76 11.31 11.84 -17.39
C HIS A 76 12.63 12.29 -16.74
N LEU A 77 13.49 11.35 -16.41
CA LEU A 77 14.81 11.60 -15.80
C LEU A 77 15.93 11.80 -16.83
N GLY A 78 15.62 11.75 -18.13
CA GLY A 78 16.61 11.84 -19.19
C GLY A 78 17.54 10.63 -19.30
N LEU A 79 17.06 9.45 -18.87
CA LEU A 79 17.80 8.19 -18.85
C LEU A 79 17.24 7.20 -19.88
N THR A 80 18.08 6.30 -20.36
CA THR A 80 17.65 5.09 -21.04
C THR A 80 17.03 4.11 -20.04
N TYR A 81 16.30 3.10 -20.53
CA TYR A 81 15.77 2.01 -19.72
C TYR A 81 16.88 1.33 -18.90
N GLN A 82 18.01 1.04 -19.56
CA GLN A 82 19.11 0.31 -18.93
C GLN A 82 19.80 1.12 -17.84
N GLU A 83 20.11 2.39 -18.11
CA GLU A 83 20.70 3.29 -17.12
C GLU A 83 19.80 3.46 -15.88
N TYR A 84 18.47 3.57 -16.09
CA TYR A 84 17.53 3.66 -14.99
C TYR A 84 17.50 2.37 -14.17
N TYR A 85 17.44 1.21 -14.83
CA TYR A 85 17.45 -0.08 -14.18
C TYR A 85 18.71 -0.27 -13.34
N ASP A 86 19.89 -0.07 -13.94
CA ASP A 86 21.19 -0.29 -13.28
C ASP A 86 21.39 0.63 -12.08
N LYS A 87 20.89 1.86 -12.17
CA LYS A 87 21.03 2.87 -11.13
C LYS A 87 20.07 2.69 -9.96
N TYR A 88 18.82 2.34 -10.22
CA TYR A 88 17.76 2.42 -9.23
C TYR A 88 17.08 1.09 -8.91
N LEU A 89 17.16 0.10 -9.80
CA LEU A 89 16.36 -1.12 -9.71
C LEU A 89 17.22 -2.38 -9.57
N ARG A 90 16.58 -3.44 -9.16
CA ARG A 90 17.10 -4.81 -9.19
C ARG A 90 15.94 -5.77 -9.38
N THR A 91 16.23 -6.97 -9.85
CA THR A 91 15.29 -8.08 -9.82
C THR A 91 15.46 -8.82 -8.49
N ASP A 92 14.35 -9.19 -7.85
CA ASP A 92 14.35 -10.00 -6.64
C ASP A 92 14.22 -11.51 -6.94
N GLU A 93 14.13 -12.31 -5.90
CA GLU A 93 14.01 -13.79 -5.99
C GLU A 93 12.70 -14.26 -6.62
N ASN A 94 11.67 -13.42 -6.67
CA ASN A 94 10.39 -13.72 -7.31
C ASN A 94 10.33 -13.23 -8.78
N ASN A 95 11.45 -12.78 -9.35
CA ASN A 95 11.54 -12.10 -10.64
C ASN A 95 10.79 -10.77 -10.72
N ASP A 96 10.49 -10.15 -9.60
CA ASP A 96 9.90 -8.82 -9.54
C ASP A 96 10.99 -7.74 -9.66
N ILE A 97 10.76 -6.73 -10.51
CA ILE A 97 11.64 -5.58 -10.58
C ILE A 97 11.25 -4.60 -9.47
N ILE A 98 12.16 -4.34 -8.56
CA ILE A 98 11.94 -3.53 -7.36
C ILE A 98 13.05 -2.49 -7.16
N ASN A 99 12.85 -1.53 -6.24
CA ASN A 99 13.92 -0.61 -5.85
C ASN A 99 15.16 -1.35 -5.33
N ARG A 100 16.34 -0.88 -5.70
CA ARG A 100 17.60 -1.40 -5.22
C ARG A 100 17.80 -1.22 -3.71
N LYS A 101 17.20 -0.19 -3.12
CA LYS A 101 17.30 0.11 -1.69
C LYS A 101 16.02 0.72 -1.10
N THR A 102 15.89 0.66 0.21
CA THR A 102 14.97 1.42 1.05
C THR A 102 15.77 2.28 2.04
N PRO A 103 15.34 3.49 2.37
CA PRO A 103 14.20 4.23 1.82
C PRO A 103 14.26 4.43 0.32
N CYS A 104 13.09 4.65 -0.31
CA CYS A 104 12.96 4.88 -1.75
C CYS A 104 13.86 6.03 -2.22
N HIS A 105 14.53 5.85 -3.35
CA HIS A 105 15.41 6.87 -3.96
C HIS A 105 14.73 8.22 -4.25
N PHE A 106 13.41 8.17 -4.47
CA PHE A 106 12.59 9.33 -4.84
C PHE A 106 11.86 9.94 -3.66
N LEU A 107 12.19 9.54 -2.43
CA LEU A 107 11.64 10.14 -1.22
C LEU A 107 12.48 11.35 -0.82
N GLY A 108 11.89 12.53 -0.90
CA GLY A 108 12.48 13.78 -0.43
C GLY A 108 12.57 13.87 1.09
N LYS A 109 13.39 14.77 1.59
CA LYS A 109 13.56 15.04 3.03
C LYS A 109 12.26 15.53 3.70
N ASP A 110 11.37 16.14 2.93
CA ASP A 110 10.04 16.61 3.33
C ASP A 110 8.96 15.50 3.31
N ASN A 111 9.34 14.24 3.13
CA ASN A 111 8.49 13.07 2.94
C ASN A 111 7.67 13.08 1.63
N LYS A 112 7.94 13.95 0.69
CA LYS A 112 7.26 13.94 -0.60
C LYS A 112 8.01 13.12 -1.62
N CYS A 113 7.27 12.53 -2.54
CA CYS A 113 7.81 11.79 -3.67
C CYS A 113 8.14 12.79 -4.79
N ILE A 114 9.41 12.87 -5.21
CA ILE A 114 9.85 13.79 -6.28
C ILE A 114 9.36 13.38 -7.67
N ILE A 115 8.91 12.13 -7.85
CA ILE A 115 8.31 11.62 -9.07
C ILE A 115 6.81 11.29 -8.88
N TYR A 116 6.11 12.03 -8.01
CA TYR A 116 4.74 11.67 -7.56
C TYR A 116 3.78 11.44 -8.73
N ASP A 117 3.78 12.30 -9.73
CA ASP A 117 2.84 12.24 -10.85
C ASP A 117 3.12 11.11 -11.84
N ILE A 118 4.38 10.67 -11.87
CA ILE A 118 4.85 9.59 -12.74
C ILE A 118 5.27 8.33 -11.96
N ARG A 119 4.93 8.25 -10.66
CA ARG A 119 5.30 7.11 -9.82
C ARG A 119 4.79 5.79 -10.38
N PRO A 120 5.42 4.65 -10.04
CA PRO A 120 5.00 3.32 -10.48
C PRO A 120 3.52 3.05 -10.25
N LEU A 121 2.93 2.21 -11.09
CA LEU A 121 1.52 1.83 -10.98
C LEU A 121 1.20 1.22 -9.61
N ASP A 122 2.12 0.42 -9.08
CA ASP A 122 1.99 -0.16 -7.75
C ASP A 122 1.90 0.92 -6.66
N CYS A 123 2.75 1.95 -6.70
CA CYS A 123 2.66 3.10 -5.80
C CYS A 123 1.34 3.88 -5.94
N ARG A 124 0.77 3.95 -7.16
CA ARG A 124 -0.50 4.64 -7.41
C ARG A 124 -1.68 3.88 -6.80
N GLY A 125 -1.63 2.56 -6.86
CA GLY A 125 -2.68 1.68 -6.34
C GLY A 125 -2.59 1.42 -4.85
N PHE A 126 -1.42 1.58 -4.25
CA PHE A 126 -1.19 1.27 -2.84
C PHE A 126 -2.07 2.13 -1.90
N PRO A 127 -2.73 1.56 -0.90
CA PRO A 127 -2.66 0.19 -0.41
C PRO A 127 -3.73 -0.77 -0.98
N HIS A 128 -4.18 -0.54 -2.19
CA HIS A 128 -5.11 -1.39 -2.97
C HIS A 128 -6.54 -1.48 -2.41
N THR A 129 -6.99 -0.46 -1.68
CA THR A 129 -8.30 -0.44 -1.00
C THR A 129 -9.48 -0.16 -1.94
N ASN A 130 -9.22 0.39 -3.14
CA ASN A 130 -10.22 0.73 -4.16
C ASN A 130 -10.24 -0.23 -5.36
N ARG A 131 -9.62 -1.40 -5.26
CA ARG A 131 -9.58 -2.40 -6.34
C ARG A 131 -10.96 -2.99 -6.62
N LYS A 132 -11.20 -3.39 -7.87
CA LYS A 132 -12.42 -4.12 -8.24
C LYS A 132 -12.43 -5.56 -7.73
N ASP A 133 -11.25 -6.11 -7.46
CA ASP A 133 -10.97 -7.47 -7.05
C ASP A 133 -10.64 -7.58 -5.54
N ILE A 134 -11.40 -6.88 -4.71
CA ILE A 134 -11.17 -6.83 -3.25
C ILE A 134 -11.09 -8.23 -2.62
N ARG A 135 -11.93 -9.17 -3.08
CA ARG A 135 -11.87 -10.55 -2.59
C ARG A 135 -10.50 -11.18 -2.86
N TYR A 136 -9.97 -11.03 -4.06
CA TYR A 136 -8.63 -11.50 -4.40
C TYR A 136 -7.57 -10.87 -3.50
N GLN A 137 -7.63 -9.56 -3.27
CA GLN A 137 -6.69 -8.87 -2.38
C GLN A 137 -6.74 -9.40 -0.93
N VAL A 138 -7.91 -9.83 -0.45
CA VAL A 138 -8.06 -10.46 0.87
C VAL A 138 -7.45 -11.87 0.87
N GLN A 139 -7.72 -12.67 -0.14
CA GLN A 139 -7.21 -14.04 -0.30
C GLN A 139 -5.69 -14.06 -0.44
N GLU A 140 -5.11 -13.17 -1.25
CA GLU A 140 -3.66 -13.01 -1.43
C GLU A 140 -2.94 -12.36 -0.24
N LYS A 141 -3.64 -12.16 0.87
CA LYS A 141 -3.08 -11.58 2.09
C LYS A 141 -2.52 -10.16 1.94
N THR A 142 -2.88 -9.45 0.86
CA THR A 142 -2.40 -8.08 0.59
C THR A 142 -2.61 -7.17 1.81
N TYR A 143 -3.82 -7.16 2.38
CA TYR A 143 -4.08 -6.34 3.56
C TYR A 143 -3.37 -6.85 4.81
N THR A 144 -3.22 -8.18 4.95
CA THR A 144 -2.47 -8.79 6.07
C THR A 144 -1.02 -8.32 6.07
N ASN A 145 -0.41 -8.24 4.90
CA ASN A 145 0.97 -7.79 4.74
C ASN A 145 1.08 -6.27 4.95
N ASN A 146 0.16 -5.50 4.37
CA ASN A 146 0.17 -4.04 4.43
C ASN A 146 -0.20 -3.45 5.79
N LEU A 147 -0.83 -4.23 6.70
CA LEU A 147 -1.22 -3.77 8.05
C LEU A 147 -0.05 -3.15 8.84
N THR A 148 1.16 -3.66 8.67
CA THR A 148 2.33 -3.20 9.41
C THR A 148 2.99 -1.96 8.82
N TYR A 149 2.67 -1.63 7.58
CA TYR A 149 3.32 -0.55 6.84
C TYR A 149 2.40 0.64 6.58
N CYS A 150 1.09 0.40 6.48
CA CYS A 150 0.17 1.41 6.00
C CYS A 150 -0.96 1.71 6.98
N PRO A 151 -0.99 2.94 7.54
CA PRO A 151 -2.10 3.39 8.39
C PRO A 151 -3.46 3.33 7.70
N ALA A 152 -3.51 3.61 6.39
CA ALA A 152 -4.76 3.49 5.63
C ALA A 152 -5.26 2.04 5.57
N THR A 153 -4.36 1.06 5.43
CA THR A 153 -4.73 -0.36 5.51
C THR A 153 -5.30 -0.72 6.87
N LEU A 154 -4.68 -0.25 7.96
CA LEU A 154 -5.19 -0.49 9.31
C LEU A 154 -6.62 0.01 9.45
N LEU A 155 -6.86 1.29 9.13
CA LEU A 155 -8.19 1.90 9.20
C LEU A 155 -9.20 1.21 8.27
N PHE A 156 -8.77 0.84 7.07
CA PHE A 156 -9.62 0.12 6.12
C PHE A 156 -10.10 -1.22 6.69
N VAL A 157 -9.20 -2.02 7.24
CA VAL A 157 -9.56 -3.32 7.82
C VAL A 157 -10.41 -3.15 9.07
N GLU A 158 -10.15 -2.15 9.92
CA GLU A 158 -10.99 -1.84 11.09
C GLU A 158 -12.41 -1.42 10.67
N LYS A 159 -12.55 -0.59 9.64
CA LYS A 159 -13.87 -0.20 9.12
C LYS A 159 -14.62 -1.39 8.51
N LEU A 160 -13.94 -2.24 7.74
CA LEU A 160 -14.55 -3.48 7.26
C LEU A 160 -15.00 -4.37 8.41
N GLN A 161 -14.21 -4.50 9.47
CA GLN A 161 -14.57 -5.29 10.65
C GLN A 161 -15.83 -4.73 11.33
N GLN A 162 -15.93 -3.41 11.49
CA GLN A 162 -17.11 -2.74 12.04
C GLN A 162 -18.36 -2.97 11.18
N MET A 163 -18.24 -2.78 9.86
CA MET A 163 -19.37 -2.93 8.92
C MET A 163 -19.86 -4.38 8.78
N LEU A 164 -19.04 -5.36 9.14
CA LEU A 164 -19.32 -6.78 8.96
C LEU A 164 -19.41 -7.56 10.27
N ALA A 165 -19.49 -6.86 11.41
CA ALA A 165 -19.51 -7.48 12.75
C ALA A 165 -20.61 -8.53 12.88
N ASP A 166 -21.82 -8.22 12.38
CA ASP A 166 -22.99 -9.10 12.48
C ASP A 166 -23.12 -10.10 11.31
N LYS A 167 -22.10 -10.16 10.42
CA LYS A 167 -22.13 -10.98 9.19
C LYS A 167 -21.04 -12.06 9.15
N LEU A 168 -20.12 -12.04 10.10
CA LEU A 168 -18.98 -12.95 10.27
C LEU A 168 -18.94 -13.55 11.67
#